data_97c7d2593fa227f35dd25a052675e722
#
_entry.id   97c7d2593fa227f35dd25a052675e722
#
_cell.length_a   1.000
_cell.length_b   1.000
_cell.length_c   1.000
_cell.angle_alpha   90.00
_cell.angle_beta   90.00
_cell.angle_gamma   90.00
#
_symmetry.space_group_name_H-M   'P 1'
#
loop_
_entity.id
_entity.type
_entity.pdbx_description
1 polymer ?
#
loop_
_entity_poly.entity_id
_entity_poly.type
_entity_poly.pdbx_seq_one_letter_code
_entity_poly.pdbx_strand_id
1 'polypeptide(L)'
;MVAPEEFAAWLTGHEHTDKKLGWVYRYHSRSDSHSIALCQFVLKDLLDASPILRKQALANRLIYRINCRHTFPNGKQKTLDLAVGTPKVVSESASFAETIMTGEIDRVLMSCEAKTVMTEHGKSQPRVFDELGSSHEIVHQGDREAIAAGITVVNIASTFVSPLRQKNSDRLHVSQHKQPHAAERMIQHLRGLPIRDSIEGTGFDAYATIVVDCDNQGPVSLWTEAPAPQRGDRDHYDRFISQIVAAFAARFD
;
A
#
# COMPACT_ATOMS: atom_id res chain seq x y z
N MET A 1 -5.83 -9.83 -11.54
CA MET A 1 -5.17 -9.08 -10.47
C MET A 1 -5.84 -9.46 -9.19
N VAL A 2 -5.09 -9.89 -8.20
CA VAL A 2 -5.63 -10.63 -7.04
C VAL A 2 -5.15 -10.08 -5.69
N ALA A 3 -4.30 -9.03 -5.70
CA ALA A 3 -3.74 -8.49 -4.45
C ALA A 3 -4.80 -8.06 -3.42
N PRO A 4 -5.94 -7.43 -3.77
CA PRO A 4 -6.95 -7.08 -2.79
C PRO A 4 -7.55 -8.30 -2.08
N GLU A 5 -7.84 -9.38 -2.82
CA GLU A 5 -8.36 -10.64 -2.29
C GLU A 5 -7.32 -11.37 -1.46
N GLU A 6 -6.08 -11.47 -1.97
CA GLU A 6 -4.96 -12.09 -1.26
C GLU A 6 -4.65 -11.35 0.04
N PHE A 7 -4.75 -10.02 0.05
CA PHE A 7 -4.54 -9.22 1.25
C PHE A 7 -5.64 -9.43 2.30
N ALA A 8 -6.91 -9.47 1.91
CA ALA A 8 -8.01 -9.76 2.83
C ALA A 8 -7.89 -11.18 3.42
N ALA A 9 -7.53 -12.17 2.58
CA ALA A 9 -7.25 -13.54 3.03
C ALA A 9 -6.04 -13.60 3.98
N TRP A 10 -4.98 -12.87 3.66
CA TRP A 10 -3.79 -12.78 4.52
C TRP A 10 -4.12 -12.15 5.88
N LEU A 11 -4.90 -11.07 5.92
CA LEU A 11 -5.36 -10.46 7.17
C LEU A 11 -6.18 -11.45 8.00
N THR A 12 -7.02 -12.27 7.38
CA THR A 12 -7.80 -13.32 8.06
C THR A 12 -6.89 -14.35 8.74
N GLY A 13 -5.79 -14.76 8.08
CA GLY A 13 -4.83 -15.72 8.63
C GLY A 13 -3.77 -15.09 9.55
N HIS A 14 -3.64 -13.76 9.55
CA HIS A 14 -2.62 -13.07 10.33
C HIS A 14 -3.04 -12.96 11.81
N GLU A 15 -2.07 -13.16 12.70
CA GLU A 15 -2.31 -13.06 14.14
C GLU A 15 -1.24 -12.19 14.81
N HIS A 16 -1.72 -11.20 15.54
CA HIS A 16 -0.91 -10.36 16.42
C HIS A 16 -1.39 -10.57 17.86
N THR A 17 -0.58 -11.21 18.69
CA THR A 17 -0.92 -11.45 20.10
C THR A 17 -0.40 -10.31 20.97
N ASP A 18 -1.31 -9.68 21.73
CA ASP A 18 -0.93 -8.78 22.81
C ASP A 18 -0.31 -9.59 23.96
N LYS A 19 0.99 -9.44 24.16
CA LYS A 19 1.75 -10.20 25.17
C LYS A 19 1.32 -9.91 26.60
N LYS A 20 0.72 -8.74 26.85
CA LYS A 20 0.30 -8.30 28.19
C LYS A 20 -1.10 -8.75 28.54
N LEU A 21 -2.02 -8.68 27.57
CA LEU A 21 -3.44 -8.95 27.79
C LEU A 21 -3.91 -10.29 27.21
N GLY A 22 -3.08 -10.94 26.38
CA GLY A 22 -3.39 -12.23 25.76
C GLY A 22 -4.40 -12.17 24.60
N TRP A 23 -4.84 -10.97 24.22
CA TRP A 23 -5.75 -10.79 23.09
C TRP A 23 -5.06 -11.01 21.74
N VAL A 24 -5.78 -11.60 20.80
CA VAL A 24 -5.32 -11.83 19.43
C VAL A 24 -6.07 -10.91 18.49
N TYR A 25 -5.35 -10.28 17.55
CA TYR A 25 -5.86 -9.33 16.56
C TYR A 25 -5.38 -9.72 15.16
N ARG A 26 -6.17 -9.40 14.14
CA ARG A 26 -5.80 -9.52 12.74
C ARG A 26 -4.91 -8.37 12.25
N TYR A 27 -5.10 -7.20 12.83
CA TYR A 27 -4.39 -5.97 12.49
C TYR A 27 -3.89 -5.25 13.75
N HIS A 28 -2.69 -4.73 13.68
CA HIS A 28 -2.14 -3.85 14.72
C HIS A 28 -1.50 -2.61 14.08
N SER A 29 -1.98 -1.40 14.42
CA SER A 29 -1.61 -0.13 13.79
C SER A 29 -0.14 0.29 13.95
N ARG A 30 0.62 -0.36 14.83
CA ARG A 30 2.07 -0.13 15.01
C ARG A 30 2.92 -1.23 14.37
N SER A 31 2.30 -2.21 13.73
CA SER A 31 3.02 -3.23 12.95
C SER A 31 3.09 -2.77 11.50
N ASP A 32 4.22 -3.05 10.87
CA ASP A 32 4.43 -2.85 9.43
C ASP A 32 4.08 -4.11 8.61
N SER A 33 3.74 -5.22 9.27
CA SER A 33 3.45 -6.49 8.61
C SER A 33 2.38 -6.38 7.52
N HIS A 34 1.33 -5.59 7.75
CA HIS A 34 0.23 -5.41 6.80
C HIS A 34 0.64 -4.59 5.57
N SER A 35 1.46 -3.53 5.72
CA SER A 35 1.98 -2.78 4.57
C SER A 35 2.99 -3.60 3.78
N ILE A 36 3.81 -4.39 4.47
CA ILE A 36 4.74 -5.34 3.83
C ILE A 36 3.96 -6.35 2.98
N ALA A 37 2.96 -7.01 3.54
CA ALA A 37 2.14 -7.99 2.82
C ALA A 37 1.43 -7.37 1.60
N LEU A 38 0.78 -6.20 1.78
CA LEU A 38 0.11 -5.49 0.70
C LEU A 38 1.09 -5.15 -0.42
N CYS A 39 2.27 -4.61 -0.11
CA CYS A 39 3.31 -4.28 -1.08
C CYS A 39 3.82 -5.52 -1.83
N GLN A 40 3.92 -6.68 -1.16
CA GLN A 40 4.30 -7.94 -1.80
C GLN A 40 3.25 -8.39 -2.82
N PHE A 41 1.96 -8.35 -2.48
CA PHE A 41 0.88 -8.71 -3.40
C PHE A 41 0.79 -7.74 -4.59
N VAL A 42 0.94 -6.43 -4.35
CA VAL A 42 1.02 -5.44 -5.43
C VAL A 42 2.18 -5.72 -6.37
N LEU A 43 3.37 -6.02 -5.84
CA LEU A 43 4.54 -6.36 -6.66
C LEU A 43 4.30 -7.60 -7.51
N LYS A 44 3.67 -8.64 -6.96
CA LYS A 44 3.28 -9.85 -7.69
C LYS A 44 2.36 -9.52 -8.86
N ASP A 45 1.27 -8.76 -8.61
CA ASP A 45 0.34 -8.35 -9.67
C ASP A 45 1.03 -7.51 -10.76
N LEU A 46 1.99 -6.64 -10.39
CA LEU A 46 2.78 -5.87 -11.35
C LEU A 46 3.67 -6.76 -12.23
N LEU A 47 4.34 -7.75 -11.64
CA LEU A 47 5.16 -8.71 -12.36
C LEU A 47 4.33 -9.59 -13.30
N ASP A 48 3.10 -9.95 -12.89
CA ASP A 48 2.19 -10.75 -13.72
C ASP A 48 1.56 -9.91 -14.84
N ALA A 49 1.29 -8.64 -14.60
CA ALA A 49 0.66 -7.75 -15.59
C ALA A 49 1.66 -7.13 -16.58
N SER A 50 2.97 -7.06 -16.26
CA SER A 50 3.98 -6.39 -17.08
C SER A 50 5.05 -7.36 -17.58
N PRO A 51 4.99 -7.81 -18.85
CA PRO A 51 6.06 -8.61 -19.45
C PRO A 51 7.43 -7.91 -19.44
N ILE A 52 7.46 -6.58 -19.59
CA ILE A 52 8.68 -5.77 -19.57
C ILE A 52 9.32 -5.81 -18.20
N LEU A 53 8.54 -5.47 -17.15
CA LEU A 53 9.00 -5.47 -15.78
C LEU A 53 9.51 -6.87 -15.38
N ARG A 54 8.74 -7.92 -15.72
CA ARG A 54 9.13 -9.31 -15.48
C ARG A 54 10.42 -9.69 -16.20
N LYS A 55 10.58 -9.33 -17.48
CA LYS A 55 11.80 -9.59 -18.28
C LYS A 55 13.02 -8.91 -17.66
N GLN A 56 12.90 -7.65 -17.25
CA GLN A 56 13.99 -6.90 -16.63
C GLN A 56 14.35 -7.49 -15.25
N ALA A 57 13.35 -7.91 -14.47
CA ALA A 57 13.54 -8.56 -13.18
C ALA A 57 14.31 -9.90 -13.33
N LEU A 58 13.87 -10.77 -14.23
CA LEU A 58 14.55 -12.04 -14.53
C LEU A 58 15.99 -11.85 -15.04
N ALA A 59 16.27 -10.72 -15.68
CA ALA A 59 17.62 -10.36 -16.12
C ALA A 59 18.48 -9.69 -15.04
N ASN A 60 18.00 -9.63 -13.79
CA ASN A 60 18.61 -8.91 -12.66
C ASN A 60 18.91 -7.43 -12.93
N ARG A 61 18.17 -6.80 -13.86
CA ARG A 61 18.23 -5.36 -14.12
C ARG A 61 17.36 -4.57 -13.15
N LEU A 62 16.41 -5.25 -12.52
CA LEU A 62 15.53 -4.72 -11.49
C LEU A 62 15.61 -5.56 -10.25
N ILE A 63 15.58 -4.87 -9.12
CA ILE A 63 15.43 -5.45 -7.79
C ILE A 63 14.33 -4.70 -7.04
N TYR A 64 13.86 -5.28 -5.94
CA TYR A 64 12.91 -4.62 -5.07
C TYR A 64 13.41 -4.52 -3.63
N ARG A 65 12.83 -3.58 -2.91
CA ARG A 65 12.92 -3.50 -1.45
C ARG A 65 11.57 -3.08 -0.86
N ILE A 66 11.30 -3.60 0.33
CA ILE A 66 10.14 -3.24 1.12
C ILE A 66 10.62 -2.57 2.41
N ASN A 67 9.90 -1.54 2.85
CA ASN A 67 10.17 -0.77 4.06
C ASN A 67 11.64 -0.31 4.14
N CYS A 68 12.14 0.27 3.04
CA CYS A 68 13.55 0.64 2.91
C CYS A 68 13.77 2.15 2.95
N ARG A 69 14.77 2.59 3.70
CA ARG A 69 15.25 3.96 3.64
C ARG A 69 16.07 4.17 2.39
N HIS A 70 15.69 5.13 1.56
CA HIS A 70 16.41 5.51 0.36
C HIS A 70 16.84 6.97 0.43
N THR A 71 18.05 7.26 -0.09
CA THR A 71 18.57 8.63 -0.26
C THR A 71 18.58 8.96 -1.73
N PHE A 72 17.76 9.93 -2.12
CA PHE A 72 17.67 10.41 -3.50
C PHE A 72 18.90 11.27 -3.89
N PRO A 73 19.17 11.46 -5.21
CA PRO A 73 20.31 12.26 -5.68
C PRO A 73 20.36 13.69 -5.14
N ASN A 74 19.20 14.29 -4.83
CA ASN A 74 19.09 15.62 -4.23
C ASN A 74 19.35 15.64 -2.70
N GLY A 75 19.78 14.53 -2.11
CA GLY A 75 20.08 14.36 -0.68
C GLY A 75 18.84 14.14 0.21
N LYS A 76 17.62 14.20 -0.33
CA LYS A 76 16.41 13.90 0.44
C LYS A 76 16.34 12.41 0.76
N GLN A 77 15.85 12.12 1.95
CA GLN A 77 15.69 10.74 2.44
C GLN A 77 14.22 10.44 2.69
N LYS A 78 13.80 9.23 2.32
CA LYS A 78 12.46 8.71 2.61
C LYS A 78 12.52 7.21 2.87
N THR A 79 11.72 6.74 3.81
CA THR A 79 11.37 5.32 3.91
C THR A 79 10.27 5.04 2.90
N LEU A 80 10.52 4.09 2.00
CA LEU A 80 9.61 3.67 0.93
C LEU A 80 8.99 2.32 1.34
N ASP A 81 7.67 2.21 1.35
CA ASP A 81 6.98 0.96 1.69
C ASP A 81 7.27 -0.12 0.65
N LEU A 82 7.25 0.23 -0.65
CA LEU A 82 7.77 -0.57 -1.75
C LEU A 82 8.63 0.31 -2.65
N ALA A 83 9.81 -0.18 -3.01
CA ALA A 83 10.65 0.38 -4.05
C ALA A 83 11.06 -0.70 -5.05
N VAL A 84 11.02 -0.38 -6.33
CA VAL A 84 11.58 -1.17 -7.44
C VAL A 84 12.55 -0.26 -8.20
N GLY A 85 13.73 -0.77 -8.52
CA GLY A 85 14.74 0.05 -9.17
C GLY A 85 15.92 -0.74 -9.69
N THR A 86 16.91 -0.02 -10.21
CA THR A 86 18.15 -0.63 -10.69
C THR A 86 19.02 -1.07 -9.50
N PRO A 87 19.71 -2.20 -9.60
CA PRO A 87 20.56 -2.69 -8.51
C PRO A 87 21.86 -1.91 -8.41
N LYS A 88 22.23 -1.50 -7.19
CA LYS A 88 23.61 -1.20 -6.82
C LYS A 88 24.33 -2.47 -6.37
N VAL A 89 23.61 -3.29 -5.59
CA VAL A 89 24.04 -4.61 -5.14
C VAL A 89 22.85 -5.54 -5.18
N VAL A 90 23.00 -6.71 -5.79
CA VAL A 90 22.01 -7.79 -5.75
C VAL A 90 22.31 -8.69 -4.56
N SER A 91 21.30 -8.95 -3.73
CA SER A 91 21.40 -9.89 -2.63
C SER A 91 20.88 -11.26 -3.07
N GLU A 92 21.62 -12.32 -2.75
CA GLU A 92 21.19 -13.71 -2.98
C GLU A 92 20.12 -14.19 -1.98
N SER A 93 19.69 -13.33 -1.03
CA SER A 93 18.66 -13.71 -0.07
C SER A 93 17.32 -13.98 -0.77
N ALA A 94 16.61 -14.99 -0.26
CA ALA A 94 15.35 -15.48 -0.80
C ALA A 94 14.41 -14.34 -1.18
N SER A 95 14.06 -14.28 -2.46
CA SER A 95 13.06 -13.37 -3.00
C SER A 95 11.66 -13.86 -2.59
N PHE A 96 10.77 -12.93 -2.27
CA PHE A 96 9.35 -13.21 -2.09
C PHE A 96 8.71 -13.83 -3.35
N ALA A 97 9.13 -13.33 -4.51
CA ALA A 97 8.78 -13.89 -5.81
C ALA A 97 10.07 -14.37 -6.48
N GLU A 98 10.17 -15.63 -6.88
CA GLU A 98 11.34 -16.20 -7.58
C GLU A 98 11.76 -15.40 -8.82
N THR A 99 10.91 -14.48 -9.27
CA THR A 99 11.09 -13.66 -10.46
C THR A 99 11.97 -12.42 -10.24
N ILE A 100 11.97 -11.83 -9.02
CA ILE A 100 12.67 -10.57 -8.75
C ILE A 100 13.50 -10.68 -7.47
N MET A 101 14.75 -10.25 -7.53
CA MET A 101 15.69 -10.31 -6.41
C MET A 101 15.56 -9.09 -5.48
N THR A 102 16.06 -9.23 -4.27
CA THR A 102 16.27 -8.11 -3.34
C THR A 102 17.68 -7.60 -3.44
N GLY A 103 17.95 -6.40 -2.89
CA GLY A 103 19.30 -5.86 -2.86
C GLY A 103 19.34 -4.39 -2.50
N GLU A 104 20.48 -3.74 -2.67
CA GLU A 104 20.61 -2.29 -2.53
C GLU A 104 20.23 -1.61 -3.86
N ILE A 105 19.24 -0.71 -3.82
CA ILE A 105 18.76 0.02 -5.00
C ILE A 105 19.67 1.23 -5.22
N ASP A 106 20.16 1.39 -6.45
CA ASP A 106 20.88 2.56 -6.93
C ASP A 106 19.89 3.67 -7.31
N ARG A 107 19.05 3.42 -8.31
CA ARG A 107 18.01 4.34 -8.79
C ARG A 107 16.63 3.74 -8.57
N VAL A 108 15.77 4.46 -7.86
CA VAL A 108 14.35 4.08 -7.72
C VAL A 108 13.62 4.43 -9.00
N LEU A 109 13.05 3.42 -9.68
CA LEU A 109 12.22 3.61 -10.88
C LEU A 109 10.74 3.65 -10.53
N MET A 110 10.33 2.95 -9.46
CA MET A 110 8.98 2.94 -8.96
C MET A 110 8.98 2.86 -7.43
N SER A 111 8.11 3.60 -6.80
CA SER A 111 7.78 3.44 -5.37
C SER A 111 6.27 3.37 -5.17
N CYS A 112 5.83 2.64 -4.15
CA CYS A 112 4.44 2.63 -3.71
C CYS A 112 4.38 2.92 -2.22
N GLU A 113 3.56 3.88 -1.83
CA GLU A 113 3.22 4.21 -0.44
C GLU A 113 1.94 3.50 -0.06
N ALA A 114 1.93 2.71 1.01
CA ALA A 114 0.79 1.95 1.49
C ALA A 114 0.27 2.51 2.81
N LYS A 115 -1.02 2.81 2.89
CA LYS A 115 -1.67 3.30 4.12
C LYS A 115 -2.86 2.43 4.47
N THR A 116 -3.17 2.35 5.77
CA THR A 116 -4.36 1.66 6.27
C THR A 116 -5.14 2.56 7.21
N VAL A 117 -6.46 2.60 7.04
CA VAL A 117 -7.40 3.33 7.89
C VAL A 117 -8.43 2.34 8.42
N MET A 118 -8.11 1.68 9.53
CA MET A 118 -8.96 0.64 10.12
C MET A 118 -9.95 1.20 11.13
N THR A 119 -9.65 2.34 11.74
CA THR A 119 -10.50 3.01 12.74
C THR A 119 -10.23 4.51 12.74
N GLU A 120 -11.03 5.30 13.48
CA GLU A 120 -10.84 6.75 13.62
C GLU A 120 -10.80 7.50 12.28
N HIS A 121 -11.61 7.07 11.30
CA HIS A 121 -11.60 7.58 9.91
C HIS A 121 -11.51 9.11 9.84
N GLY A 122 -12.40 9.83 10.55
CA GLY A 122 -12.41 11.30 10.52
C GLY A 122 -11.14 11.95 11.07
N LYS A 123 -10.54 11.37 12.12
CA LYS A 123 -9.31 11.92 12.73
C LYS A 123 -8.07 11.62 11.89
N SER A 124 -8.07 10.51 11.16
CA SER A 124 -6.93 10.10 10.34
C SER A 124 -6.90 10.78 8.96
N GLN A 125 -8.02 11.33 8.49
CA GLN A 125 -8.12 11.94 7.16
C GLN A 125 -7.01 12.95 6.86
N PRO A 126 -6.79 14.03 7.63
CA PRO A 126 -5.76 15.02 7.29
C PRO A 126 -4.37 14.41 7.27
N ARG A 127 -4.04 13.62 8.30
CA ARG A 127 -2.71 13.01 8.42
C ARG A 127 -2.40 12.07 7.25
N VAL A 128 -3.34 11.19 6.89
CA VAL A 128 -3.14 10.24 5.79
C VAL A 128 -3.02 10.97 4.45
N PHE A 129 -3.81 12.01 4.24
CA PHE A 129 -3.76 12.84 3.03
C PHE A 129 -2.40 13.55 2.89
N ASP A 130 -1.92 14.17 3.97
CA ASP A 130 -0.64 14.91 3.99
C ASP A 130 0.55 13.95 3.83
N GLU A 131 0.52 12.78 4.48
CA GLU A 131 1.56 11.77 4.34
C GLU A 131 1.64 11.22 2.90
N LEU A 132 0.51 10.96 2.26
CA LEU A 132 0.44 10.55 0.86
C LEU A 132 0.88 11.67 -0.08
N GLY A 133 0.40 12.90 0.13
CA GLY A 133 0.79 14.07 -0.65
C GLY A 133 2.30 14.31 -0.62
N SER A 134 2.89 14.30 0.57
CA SER A 134 4.35 14.47 0.71
C SER A 134 5.15 13.31 0.11
N SER A 135 4.55 12.11 0.02
CA SER A 135 5.23 10.93 -0.51
C SER A 135 5.62 11.09 -1.98
N HIS A 136 4.64 11.38 -2.85
CA HIS A 136 4.93 11.54 -4.28
C HIS A 136 5.84 12.74 -4.56
N GLU A 137 5.70 13.83 -3.79
CA GLU A 137 6.55 15.00 -3.95
C GLU A 137 8.02 14.69 -3.72
N ILE A 138 8.35 13.97 -2.64
CA ILE A 138 9.74 13.60 -2.34
C ILE A 138 10.32 12.70 -3.43
N VAL A 139 9.54 11.73 -3.92
CA VAL A 139 9.97 10.82 -5.00
C VAL A 139 10.26 11.61 -6.26
N HIS A 140 9.34 12.47 -6.72
CA HIS A 140 9.50 13.23 -7.96
C HIS A 140 10.53 14.36 -7.87
N GLN A 141 10.79 14.89 -6.67
CA GLN A 141 11.92 15.83 -6.47
C GLN A 141 13.25 15.10 -6.50
N GLY A 142 13.28 13.82 -6.17
CA GLY A 142 14.47 12.97 -6.25
C GLY A 142 14.75 12.47 -7.66
N ASP A 143 13.72 12.03 -8.35
CA ASP A 143 13.75 11.61 -9.76
C ASP A 143 12.38 11.82 -10.39
N ARG A 144 12.28 12.75 -11.35
CA ARG A 144 11.01 13.07 -12.04
C ARG A 144 10.44 11.93 -12.87
N GLU A 145 11.29 11.08 -13.40
CA GLU A 145 10.89 9.93 -14.18
C GLU A 145 10.35 8.78 -13.30
N ALA A 146 10.75 8.75 -12.03
CA ALA A 146 10.29 7.72 -11.11
C ALA A 146 8.75 7.70 -11.03
N ILE A 147 8.18 6.51 -10.97
CA ILE A 147 6.76 6.28 -10.77
C ILE A 147 6.47 6.35 -9.28
N ALA A 148 5.66 7.31 -8.86
CA ALA A 148 5.14 7.39 -7.52
C ALA A 148 3.71 6.86 -7.49
N ALA A 149 3.48 5.75 -6.79
CA ALA A 149 2.19 5.12 -6.61
C ALA A 149 1.73 5.21 -5.15
N GLY A 150 0.43 5.24 -4.93
CA GLY A 150 -0.16 5.21 -3.59
C GLY A 150 -1.30 4.23 -3.49
N ILE A 151 -1.43 3.55 -2.36
CA ILE A 151 -2.53 2.62 -2.10
C ILE A 151 -3.03 2.77 -0.66
N THR A 152 -4.34 2.86 -0.49
CA THR A 152 -4.94 2.96 0.86
C THR A 152 -5.98 1.87 1.06
N VAL A 153 -5.87 1.17 2.19
CA VAL A 153 -6.90 0.23 2.66
C VAL A 153 -7.80 0.95 3.64
N VAL A 154 -9.10 0.95 3.40
CA VAL A 154 -10.13 1.58 4.23
C VAL A 154 -11.05 0.50 4.80
N ASN A 155 -11.27 0.53 6.11
CA ASN A 155 -12.17 -0.42 6.78
C ASN A 155 -13.62 0.08 6.78
N ILE A 156 -14.57 -0.79 6.41
CA ILE A 156 -16.01 -0.52 6.44
C ILE A 156 -16.74 -1.22 7.60
N ALA A 157 -16.06 -1.98 8.43
CA ALA A 157 -16.69 -2.66 9.56
C ALA A 157 -17.39 -1.67 10.50
N SER A 158 -18.60 -1.98 10.93
CA SER A 158 -19.37 -1.18 11.89
C SER A 158 -18.76 -1.21 13.29
N THR A 159 -17.96 -2.22 13.60
CA THR A 159 -17.25 -2.38 14.87
C THR A 159 -15.77 -2.62 14.62
N PHE A 160 -14.92 -2.26 15.58
CA PHE A 160 -13.50 -2.54 15.51
C PHE A 160 -12.88 -2.68 16.90
N VAL A 161 -12.12 -3.75 17.11
CA VAL A 161 -11.34 -3.96 18.32
C VAL A 161 -9.94 -3.40 18.14
N SER A 162 -9.70 -2.19 18.66
CA SER A 162 -8.38 -1.55 18.54
C SER A 162 -7.42 -2.08 19.61
N PRO A 163 -6.25 -2.64 19.23
CA PRO A 163 -5.24 -3.07 20.19
C PRO A 163 -4.77 -1.96 21.13
N LEU A 164 -4.75 -0.71 20.65
CA LEU A 164 -4.27 0.45 21.42
C LEU A 164 -5.28 0.96 22.45
N ARG A 165 -6.51 0.46 22.46
CA ARG A 165 -7.59 0.89 23.38
C ARG A 165 -7.90 -0.12 24.48
N GLN A 166 -7.25 -1.28 24.45
CA GLN A 166 -7.47 -2.29 25.49
C GLN A 166 -6.80 -1.87 26.79
N LYS A 167 -7.53 -1.99 27.92
CA LYS A 167 -7.06 -1.56 29.24
C LYS A 167 -6.85 -2.75 30.20
N ASN A 168 -7.61 -3.81 30.04
CA ASN A 168 -7.56 -5.00 30.88
C ASN A 168 -7.84 -6.25 30.05
N SER A 169 -7.67 -7.42 30.66
CA SER A 169 -7.90 -8.73 30.04
C SER A 169 -9.35 -9.22 30.13
N ASP A 170 -10.19 -8.56 30.96
CA ASP A 170 -11.49 -9.12 31.31
C ASP A 170 -12.57 -8.77 30.31
N ARG A 171 -12.40 -7.64 29.58
CA ARG A 171 -13.37 -7.16 28.61
C ARG A 171 -12.71 -6.42 27.44
N LEU A 172 -12.99 -6.86 26.23
CA LEU A 172 -12.60 -6.19 25.00
C LEU A 172 -13.32 -4.84 24.86
N HIS A 173 -12.55 -3.80 24.58
CA HIS A 173 -13.10 -2.52 24.17
C HIS A 173 -13.36 -2.54 22.66
N VAL A 174 -14.64 -2.46 22.28
CA VAL A 174 -15.11 -2.44 20.90
C VAL A 174 -15.49 -1.02 20.52
N SER A 175 -14.84 -0.46 19.50
CA SER A 175 -15.21 0.84 18.92
C SER A 175 -16.38 0.66 17.95
N GLN A 176 -17.33 1.61 17.96
CA GLN A 176 -18.46 1.66 17.02
C GLN A 176 -18.15 2.68 15.93
N HIS A 177 -18.43 2.35 14.69
CA HIS A 177 -18.27 3.21 13.53
C HIS A 177 -19.61 3.47 12.86
N LYS A 178 -19.82 4.70 12.38
CA LYS A 178 -21.00 5.08 11.60
C LYS A 178 -20.80 4.69 10.12
N GLN A 179 -20.82 3.40 9.85
CA GLN A 179 -20.66 2.87 8.50
C GLN A 179 -22.01 2.80 7.73
N PRO A 180 -21.97 2.90 6.39
CA PRO A 180 -20.81 3.08 5.50
C PRO A 180 -20.28 4.53 5.43
N HIS A 181 -20.98 5.50 6.03
CA HIS A 181 -20.68 6.92 5.91
C HIS A 181 -19.24 7.31 6.30
N ALA A 182 -18.65 6.68 7.31
CA ALA A 182 -17.28 6.99 7.71
C ALA A 182 -16.25 6.57 6.66
N ALA A 183 -16.42 5.40 6.05
CA ALA A 183 -15.59 4.92 4.95
C ALA A 183 -15.79 5.77 3.69
N GLU A 184 -17.03 6.09 3.33
CA GLU A 184 -17.39 6.93 2.19
C GLU A 184 -16.70 8.30 2.27
N ARG A 185 -16.80 8.99 3.41
CA ARG A 185 -16.12 10.27 3.62
C ARG A 185 -14.61 10.16 3.49
N MET A 186 -14.01 9.09 4.00
CA MET A 186 -12.58 8.86 3.87
C MET A 186 -12.18 8.67 2.39
N ILE A 187 -12.91 7.84 1.65
CA ILE A 187 -12.66 7.59 0.23
C ILE A 187 -12.81 8.88 -0.60
N GLN A 188 -13.87 9.66 -0.36
CA GLN A 188 -14.07 10.95 -1.02
C GLN A 188 -12.92 11.93 -0.73
N HIS A 189 -12.42 11.96 0.50
CA HIS A 189 -11.27 12.78 0.84
C HIS A 189 -10.01 12.34 0.10
N LEU A 190 -9.73 11.03 0.05
CA LEU A 190 -8.59 10.46 -0.68
C LEU A 190 -8.67 10.69 -2.20
N ARG A 191 -9.87 10.76 -2.77
CA ARG A 191 -10.11 11.18 -4.16
C ARG A 191 -9.68 12.62 -4.44
N GLY A 192 -9.42 13.44 -3.44
CA GLY A 192 -8.78 14.75 -3.56
C GLY A 192 -7.28 14.72 -3.83
N LEU A 193 -6.61 13.55 -3.67
CA LEU A 193 -5.18 13.42 -3.96
C LEU A 193 -4.89 13.71 -5.44
N PRO A 194 -3.85 14.52 -5.74
CA PRO A 194 -3.50 14.84 -7.12
C PRO A 194 -2.95 13.59 -7.84
N ILE A 195 -3.38 13.42 -9.07
CA ILE A 195 -2.85 12.42 -10.01
C ILE A 195 -2.24 13.18 -11.17
N ARG A 196 -1.00 12.91 -11.51
CA ARG A 196 -0.34 13.54 -12.66
C ARG A 196 -0.65 12.78 -13.95
N ASP A 197 -0.80 13.52 -15.03
CA ASP A 197 -1.03 13.02 -16.39
C ASP A 197 0.23 13.08 -17.25
N SER A 198 1.29 13.71 -16.75
CA SER A 198 2.59 13.84 -17.42
C SER A 198 3.73 13.85 -16.40
N ILE A 199 4.96 13.63 -16.87
CA ILE A 199 6.18 13.67 -16.04
C ILE A 199 6.37 15.06 -15.40
N GLU A 200 5.93 16.12 -16.08
CA GLU A 200 6.03 17.50 -15.57
C GLU A 200 4.94 17.85 -14.56
N GLY A 201 3.87 17.05 -14.50
CA GLY A 201 2.76 17.24 -13.58
C GLY A 201 3.13 16.94 -12.12
N THR A 202 2.22 17.31 -11.22
CA THR A 202 2.30 17.02 -9.78
C THR A 202 1.26 15.99 -9.39
N GLY A 203 1.57 15.10 -8.45
CA GLY A 203 0.65 14.07 -7.98
C GLY A 203 1.22 12.67 -8.16
N PHE A 204 0.45 11.67 -7.79
CA PHE A 204 0.78 10.27 -8.03
C PHE A 204 0.65 9.93 -9.52
N ASP A 205 1.44 8.97 -10.01
CA ASP A 205 1.22 8.34 -11.32
C ASP A 205 0.02 7.40 -11.29
N ALA A 206 -0.20 6.74 -10.16
CA ALA A 206 -1.33 5.85 -9.93
C ALA A 206 -1.73 5.84 -8.46
N TYR A 207 -3.03 5.73 -8.19
CA TYR A 207 -3.55 5.63 -6.83
C TYR A 207 -4.71 4.64 -6.77
N ALA A 208 -4.74 3.83 -5.69
CA ALA A 208 -5.84 2.89 -5.45
C ALA A 208 -6.38 3.00 -4.03
N THR A 209 -7.68 2.70 -3.90
CA THR A 209 -8.35 2.45 -2.62
C THR A 209 -8.89 1.01 -2.60
N ILE A 210 -8.56 0.26 -1.55
CA ILE A 210 -9.11 -1.06 -1.26
C ILE A 210 -10.03 -0.91 -0.05
N VAL A 211 -11.20 -1.53 -0.07
CA VAL A 211 -12.12 -1.53 1.07
C VAL A 211 -12.24 -2.94 1.65
N VAL A 212 -12.10 -3.06 2.96
CA VAL A 212 -12.21 -4.33 3.68
C VAL A 212 -13.24 -4.23 4.80
N ASP A 213 -13.92 -5.32 5.10
CA ASP A 213 -14.72 -5.48 6.31
C ASP A 213 -13.88 -6.27 7.33
N CYS A 214 -13.43 -5.57 8.38
CA CYS A 214 -12.50 -6.10 9.39
C CYS A 214 -12.88 -5.58 10.77
N ASP A 215 -13.44 -6.42 11.62
CA ASP A 215 -13.72 -6.10 13.04
C ASP A 215 -12.49 -6.27 13.94
N ASN A 216 -11.41 -6.83 13.39
CA ASN A 216 -10.14 -7.16 14.02
C ASN A 216 -10.16 -8.40 14.93
N GLN A 217 -11.20 -9.21 14.87
CA GLN A 217 -11.34 -10.46 15.65
C GLN A 217 -11.69 -11.65 14.75
N GLY A 218 -12.64 -11.45 13.85
CA GLY A 218 -13.13 -12.44 12.91
C GLY A 218 -12.38 -12.49 11.59
N PRO A 219 -12.95 -13.20 10.61
CA PRO A 219 -12.47 -13.18 9.22
C PRO A 219 -12.54 -11.77 8.62
N VAL A 220 -11.62 -11.47 7.72
CA VAL A 220 -11.62 -10.23 6.96
C VAL A 220 -12.10 -10.53 5.54
N SER A 221 -13.02 -9.72 5.04
CA SER A 221 -13.50 -9.84 3.66
C SER A 221 -13.17 -8.59 2.84
N LEU A 222 -12.92 -8.78 1.55
CA LEU A 222 -12.87 -7.69 0.60
C LEU A 222 -14.30 -7.16 0.38
N TRP A 223 -14.47 -5.84 0.48
CA TRP A 223 -15.73 -5.18 0.19
C TRP A 223 -15.69 -4.57 -1.21
N THR A 224 -16.59 -5.01 -2.09
CA THR A 224 -16.61 -4.62 -3.51
C THR A 224 -17.78 -3.74 -3.92
N GLU A 225 -18.77 -3.58 -3.03
CA GLU A 225 -19.92 -2.71 -3.29
C GLU A 225 -19.60 -1.26 -2.88
N ALA A 226 -20.42 -0.30 -3.29
CA ALA A 226 -20.28 1.08 -2.84
C ALA A 226 -20.21 1.14 -1.29
N PRO A 227 -19.32 1.95 -0.69
CA PRO A 227 -18.50 3.01 -1.30
C PRO A 227 -17.14 2.56 -1.87
N ALA A 228 -16.87 1.25 -1.98
CA ALA A 228 -15.62 0.80 -2.63
C ALA A 228 -15.56 1.29 -4.07
N PRO A 229 -14.35 1.60 -4.59
CA PRO A 229 -14.18 1.99 -5.97
C PRO A 229 -14.76 0.94 -6.93
N GLN A 230 -15.57 1.40 -7.89
CA GLN A 230 -16.17 0.56 -8.90
C GLN A 230 -15.30 0.49 -10.15
N ARG A 231 -15.49 -0.53 -10.97
CA ARG A 231 -14.76 -0.68 -12.23
C ARG A 231 -14.94 0.57 -13.10
N GLY A 232 -13.84 1.20 -13.45
CA GLY A 232 -13.82 2.48 -14.18
C GLY A 232 -13.53 3.70 -13.30
N ASP A 233 -13.68 3.62 -11.99
CA ASP A 233 -13.25 4.68 -11.07
C ASP A 233 -11.74 4.90 -11.16
N ARG A 234 -11.32 6.16 -10.92
CA ARG A 234 -9.90 6.51 -11.03
C ARG A 234 -9.01 5.83 -9.98
N ASP A 235 -9.59 5.45 -8.83
CA ASP A 235 -8.96 4.80 -7.69
C ASP A 235 -9.26 3.29 -7.61
N HIS A 236 -9.80 2.69 -8.71
CA HIS A 236 -10.00 1.24 -8.80
C HIS A 236 -8.66 0.51 -8.98
N TYR A 237 -8.49 -0.61 -8.29
CA TYR A 237 -7.22 -1.36 -8.25
C TYR A 237 -6.72 -1.81 -9.63
N ASP A 238 -7.60 -2.30 -10.51
CA ASP A 238 -7.20 -2.71 -11.87
C ASP A 238 -6.62 -1.53 -12.68
N ARG A 239 -7.20 -0.35 -12.50
CA ARG A 239 -6.69 0.86 -13.15
C ARG A 239 -5.33 1.26 -12.59
N PHE A 240 -5.16 1.17 -11.28
CA PHE A 240 -3.88 1.43 -10.61
C PHE A 240 -2.75 0.58 -11.19
N ILE A 241 -2.93 -0.74 -11.28
CA ILE A 241 -1.92 -1.63 -11.88
C ILE A 241 -1.68 -1.27 -13.35
N SER A 242 -2.75 -1.05 -14.13
CA SER A 242 -2.62 -0.72 -15.56
C SER A 242 -1.88 0.60 -15.79
N GLN A 243 -2.09 1.61 -14.96
CA GLN A 243 -1.39 2.90 -15.03
C GLN A 243 0.10 2.74 -14.72
N ILE A 244 0.47 1.99 -13.68
CA ILE A 244 1.87 1.72 -13.34
C ILE A 244 2.57 0.98 -14.50
N VAL A 245 1.94 -0.07 -15.03
CA VAL A 245 2.49 -0.86 -16.15
C VAL A 245 2.70 0.00 -17.38
N ALA A 246 1.72 0.83 -17.74
CA ALA A 246 1.83 1.73 -18.87
C ALA A 246 2.93 2.79 -18.66
N ALA A 247 3.01 3.40 -17.48
CA ALA A 247 4.04 4.37 -17.15
C ALA A 247 5.44 3.74 -17.15
N PHE A 248 5.57 2.51 -16.64
CA PHE A 248 6.84 1.77 -16.63
C PHE A 248 7.31 1.46 -18.06
N ALA A 249 6.42 0.96 -18.91
CA ALA A 249 6.73 0.69 -20.30
C ALA A 249 7.14 1.97 -21.07
N ALA A 250 6.45 3.09 -20.83
CA ALA A 250 6.74 4.34 -21.51
C ALA A 250 8.08 4.99 -21.10
N ARG A 251 8.58 4.72 -19.88
CA ARG A 251 9.76 5.40 -19.32
C ARG A 251 11.01 4.54 -19.25
N PHE A 252 10.85 3.22 -19.15
CA PHE A 252 11.95 2.31 -18.78
C PHE A 252 12.05 1.05 -19.65
N ASP A 253 11.42 1.02 -20.84
CA ASP A 253 11.59 -0.06 -21.81
C ASP A 253 12.92 0.02 -22.59
#